data_0d2fd3bb0e774a135877115fd322f3e4
#
_entry.id   0d2fd3bb0e774a135877115fd322f3e4
#
_cell.length_a   1.000
_cell.length_b   1.000
_cell.length_c   1.000
_cell.angle_alpha   90.00
_cell.angle_beta   90.00
_cell.angle_gamma   90.00
#
_symmetry.space_group_name_H-M   'P 1'
#
loop_
_entity.id
_entity.type
_entity.pdbx_description
1 polymer ?
#
loop_
_entity_poly.entity_id
_entity_poly.type
_entity_poly.pdbx_seq_one_letter_code
_entity_poly.pdbx_strand_id
1 'polypeptide(L)'
;FTGLRIGSATAKGLGLAMNKPLIHIPTLEGLAYNLCGTDAIVCPIMDARRGQVYTGIYEFCGNELVVLEDQMAISIEELGDHLKKYDKRIIFLGDGVPVFRARLTDEILAEEIKAGRDIQFAPANMNRQRAASVGTLGLRYYAAGKTETAMEHEPDYLRLSQAERERKEREAKSIQ
;
A
#
# COMPACT_ATOMS: atom_id res chain seq x y z
N PHE A 1 -13.50 -1.31 -6.90
CA PHE A 1 -13.58 -2.74 -7.31
C PHE A 1 -13.71 -2.91 -8.83
N THR A 2 -14.62 -2.19 -9.50
CA THR A 2 -14.87 -2.36 -10.95
C THR A 2 -13.65 -2.05 -11.80
N GLY A 3 -12.98 -0.91 -11.57
CA GLY A 3 -11.78 -0.53 -12.33
C GLY A 3 -10.63 -1.52 -12.19
N LEU A 4 -10.42 -2.05 -10.98
CA LEU A 4 -9.40 -3.07 -10.74
C LEU A 4 -9.68 -4.35 -11.53
N ARG A 5 -10.93 -4.82 -11.53
CA ARG A 5 -11.35 -6.01 -12.30
C ARG A 5 -11.19 -5.82 -13.81
N ILE A 6 -11.58 -4.63 -14.32
CA ILE A 6 -11.39 -4.31 -15.75
C ILE A 6 -9.90 -4.30 -16.10
N GLY A 7 -9.06 -3.65 -15.30
CA GLY A 7 -7.62 -3.60 -15.51
C GLY A 7 -6.99 -4.99 -15.49
N SER A 8 -7.32 -5.80 -14.48
CA SER A 8 -6.85 -7.18 -14.36
C SER A 8 -7.28 -8.04 -15.57
N ALA A 9 -8.56 -8.00 -15.95
CA ALA A 9 -9.05 -8.74 -17.10
C ALA A 9 -8.37 -8.32 -18.40
N THR A 10 -8.10 -7.02 -18.58
CA THR A 10 -7.36 -6.50 -19.74
C THR A 10 -5.92 -7.01 -19.77
N ALA A 11 -5.23 -6.95 -18.63
CA ALA A 11 -3.85 -7.46 -18.52
C ALA A 11 -3.80 -8.98 -18.79
N LYS A 12 -4.74 -9.75 -18.24
CA LYS A 12 -4.88 -11.20 -18.50
C LYS A 12 -5.10 -11.49 -19.99
N GLY A 13 -6.00 -10.77 -20.65
CA GLY A 13 -6.26 -10.92 -22.07
C GLY A 13 -5.02 -10.65 -22.93
N LEU A 14 -4.28 -9.57 -22.63
CA LEU A 14 -3.02 -9.26 -23.32
C LEU A 14 -1.94 -10.31 -23.04
N GLY A 15 -1.78 -10.76 -21.81
CA GLY A 15 -0.83 -11.81 -21.43
C GLY A 15 -1.09 -13.11 -22.18
N LEU A 16 -2.35 -13.53 -22.24
CA LEU A 16 -2.77 -14.73 -23.00
C LEU A 16 -2.50 -14.57 -24.52
N ALA A 17 -2.95 -13.47 -25.11
CA ALA A 17 -2.82 -13.25 -26.56
C ALA A 17 -1.36 -13.15 -27.02
N MET A 18 -0.49 -12.62 -26.19
CA MET A 18 0.93 -12.40 -26.49
C MET A 18 1.84 -13.49 -25.94
N ASN A 19 1.29 -14.48 -25.26
CA ASN A 19 2.03 -15.52 -24.52
C ASN A 19 3.11 -14.91 -23.60
N LYS A 20 2.70 -13.93 -22.77
CA LYS A 20 3.58 -13.22 -21.84
C LYS A 20 3.13 -13.44 -20.41
N PRO A 21 4.07 -13.59 -19.46
CA PRO A 21 3.73 -13.63 -18.04
C PRO A 21 3.21 -12.29 -17.58
N LEU A 22 2.48 -12.30 -16.48
CA LEU A 22 2.08 -11.12 -15.72
C LEU A 22 3.02 -10.92 -14.53
N ILE A 23 3.05 -9.71 -14.04
CA ILE A 23 3.78 -9.36 -12.82
C ILE A 23 2.81 -8.64 -11.90
N HIS A 24 2.52 -9.25 -10.78
CA HIS A 24 1.69 -8.64 -9.75
C HIS A 24 2.50 -7.60 -9.00
N ILE A 25 2.05 -6.35 -9.05
CA ILE A 25 2.62 -5.25 -8.25
C ILE A 25 1.56 -4.76 -7.27
N PRO A 26 1.72 -5.01 -5.96
CA PRO A 26 0.84 -4.45 -4.95
C PRO A 26 0.79 -2.93 -5.06
N THR A 27 -0.41 -2.35 -4.97
CA THR A 27 -0.62 -0.90 -5.19
C THR A 27 0.22 -0.05 -4.23
N LEU A 28 0.35 -0.48 -2.98
CA LEU A 28 1.10 0.24 -1.95
C LEU A 28 2.61 0.16 -2.18
N GLU A 29 3.12 -0.96 -2.67
CA GLU A 29 4.52 -1.10 -3.06
C GLU A 29 4.86 -0.22 -4.27
N GLY A 30 4.00 -0.22 -5.30
CA GLY A 30 4.15 0.66 -6.46
C GLY A 30 4.10 2.15 -6.07
N LEU A 31 3.29 2.50 -5.07
CA LEU A 31 3.23 3.85 -4.51
C LEU A 31 4.49 4.18 -3.70
N ALA A 32 4.94 3.28 -2.81
CA ALA A 32 6.17 3.43 -2.04
C ALA A 32 7.39 3.61 -2.95
N TYR A 33 7.41 2.93 -4.10
CA TYR A 33 8.50 3.00 -5.07
C TYR A 33 8.69 4.39 -5.72
N ASN A 34 7.74 5.33 -5.55
CA ASN A 34 7.95 6.73 -5.90
C ASN A 34 9.12 7.37 -5.15
N LEU A 35 9.45 6.86 -3.98
CA LEU A 35 10.52 7.35 -3.10
C LEU A 35 11.74 6.41 -3.10
N CYS A 36 11.93 5.65 -4.17
CA CYS A 36 13.05 4.73 -4.32
C CYS A 36 14.38 5.42 -4.02
N GLY A 37 15.20 4.76 -3.20
CA GLY A 37 16.51 5.25 -2.81
C GLY A 37 16.53 6.18 -1.60
N THR A 38 15.39 6.45 -0.96
CA THR A 38 15.37 7.16 0.34
C THR A 38 15.91 6.27 1.46
N ASP A 39 16.48 6.89 2.48
CA ASP A 39 16.90 6.27 3.74
C ASP A 39 15.79 6.23 4.82
N ALA A 40 14.64 6.83 4.51
CA ALA A 40 13.49 6.92 5.41
C ALA A 40 12.63 5.65 5.37
N ILE A 41 11.83 5.46 6.41
CA ILE A 41 10.65 4.59 6.35
C ILE A 41 9.64 5.23 5.40
N VAL A 42 9.17 4.47 4.44
CA VAL A 42 8.14 4.88 3.49
C VAL A 42 6.82 4.26 3.89
N CYS A 43 5.85 5.11 4.20
CA CYS A 43 4.53 4.70 4.66
C CYS A 43 3.44 5.25 3.71
N PRO A 44 3.09 4.52 2.65
CA PRO A 44 1.96 4.89 1.82
C PRO A 44 0.65 4.71 2.60
N ILE A 45 -0.23 5.70 2.50
CA ILE A 45 -1.58 5.67 3.07
C ILE A 45 -2.62 6.01 2.01
N MET A 46 -3.59 5.11 1.82
CA MET A 46 -4.73 5.32 0.95
C MET A 46 -6.02 5.33 1.80
N ASP A 47 -6.90 6.29 1.56
CA ASP A 47 -8.16 6.42 2.33
C ASP A 47 -9.07 5.20 2.10
N ALA A 48 -9.21 4.36 3.12
CA ALA A 48 -10.13 3.22 3.13
C ALA A 48 -11.52 3.56 3.70
N ARG A 49 -11.79 4.85 3.96
CA ARG A 49 -12.98 5.39 4.62
C ARG A 49 -13.11 4.99 6.08
N ARG A 50 -13.98 5.70 6.81
CA ARG A 50 -14.33 5.43 8.22
C ARG A 50 -13.12 5.43 9.16
N GLY A 51 -12.15 6.32 8.96
CA GLY A 51 -10.94 6.42 9.78
C GLY A 51 -9.91 5.31 9.53
N GLN A 52 -10.12 4.48 8.50
CA GLN A 52 -9.19 3.41 8.12
C GLN A 52 -8.35 3.81 6.90
N VAL A 53 -7.18 3.20 6.80
CA VAL A 53 -6.25 3.34 5.68
C VAL A 53 -5.87 1.97 5.13
N TYR A 54 -5.65 1.89 3.83
CA TYR A 54 -4.80 0.86 3.26
C TYR A 54 -3.37 1.36 3.36
N THR A 55 -2.50 0.56 3.96
CA THR A 55 -1.12 0.93 4.25
C THR A 55 -0.20 -0.28 4.24
N GLY A 56 1.07 -0.05 4.28
CA GLY A 56 2.16 -0.99 4.52
C GLY A 56 3.38 -0.18 4.93
N ILE A 57 4.40 -0.81 5.46
CA ILE A 57 5.62 -0.14 5.93
C ILE A 57 6.80 -0.68 5.16
N TYR A 58 7.53 0.22 4.52
CA TYR A 58 8.59 -0.11 3.59
C TYR A 58 9.86 0.67 3.90
N GLU A 59 10.99 0.12 3.49
CA GLU A 59 12.26 0.84 3.41
C GLU A 59 13.00 0.48 2.11
N PHE A 60 14.11 1.14 1.86
CA PHE A 60 14.95 0.85 0.70
C PHE A 60 16.35 0.46 1.13
N CYS A 61 16.87 -0.62 0.53
CA CYS A 61 18.29 -0.95 0.55
C CYS A 61 18.86 -0.61 -0.85
N GLY A 62 19.46 0.57 -0.97
CA GLY A 62 19.75 1.13 -2.29
C GLY A 62 18.46 1.35 -3.09
N ASN A 63 18.29 0.61 -4.18
CA ASN A 63 17.07 0.68 -4.98
C ASN A 63 16.13 -0.53 -4.76
N GLU A 64 16.44 -1.42 -3.84
CA GLU A 64 15.59 -2.56 -3.51
C GLU A 64 14.54 -2.17 -2.48
N LEU A 65 13.27 -2.47 -2.77
CA LEU A 65 12.17 -2.30 -1.85
C LEU A 65 12.19 -3.45 -0.83
N VAL A 66 12.27 -3.09 0.44
CA VAL A 66 12.17 -4.02 1.57
C VAL A 66 10.82 -3.82 2.23
N VAL A 67 10.02 -4.87 2.32
CA VAL A 67 8.74 -4.87 3.02
C VAL A 67 9.02 -5.13 4.50
N LEU A 68 8.80 -4.13 5.35
CA LEU A 68 8.92 -4.25 6.80
C LEU A 68 7.62 -4.77 7.42
N GLU A 69 6.50 -4.26 6.95
CA GLU A 69 5.15 -4.77 7.25
C GLU A 69 4.34 -4.80 5.96
N ASP A 70 3.70 -5.94 5.71
CA ASP A 70 2.89 -6.17 4.52
C ASP A 70 1.70 -5.21 4.44
N GLN A 71 1.10 -5.14 3.25
CA GLN A 71 -0.08 -4.33 3.04
C GLN A 71 -1.24 -4.79 3.93
N MET A 72 -1.89 -3.82 4.56
CA MET A 72 -2.97 -4.04 5.53
C MET A 72 -4.06 -2.97 5.43
N ALA A 73 -5.22 -3.25 6.01
CA ALA A 73 -6.31 -2.31 6.16
C ALA A 73 -6.60 -2.13 7.64
N ILE A 74 -6.13 -1.04 8.23
CA ILE A 74 -6.17 -0.77 9.67
C ILE A 74 -6.68 0.64 9.95
N SER A 75 -6.97 0.96 11.21
CA SER A 75 -7.25 2.33 11.61
C SER A 75 -5.99 3.20 11.55
N ILE A 76 -6.16 4.51 11.44
CA ILE A 76 -5.03 5.42 11.43
C ILE A 76 -4.31 5.45 12.79
N GLU A 77 -5.01 5.14 13.88
CA GLU A 77 -4.47 5.00 15.22
C GLU A 77 -3.55 3.79 15.33
N GLU A 78 -4.04 2.62 14.88
CA GLU A 78 -3.24 1.38 14.84
C GLU A 78 -1.97 1.58 14.01
N LEU A 79 -2.05 2.30 12.88
CA LEU A 79 -0.87 2.64 12.09
C LEU A 79 0.15 3.44 12.92
N GLY A 80 -0.32 4.40 13.74
CA GLY A 80 0.56 5.12 14.66
C GLY A 80 1.33 4.19 15.58
N ASP A 81 0.66 3.20 16.17
CA ASP A 81 1.30 2.22 17.07
C ASP A 81 2.31 1.31 16.34
N HIS A 82 2.01 0.92 15.10
CA HIS A 82 2.96 0.20 14.25
C HIS A 82 4.22 1.01 13.98
N LEU A 83 4.08 2.30 13.70
CA LEU A 83 5.20 3.18 13.36
C LEU A 83 6.11 3.50 14.56
N LYS A 84 5.63 3.39 15.79
CA LYS A 84 6.43 3.58 17.02
C LYS A 84 7.58 2.58 17.17
N LYS A 85 7.50 1.43 16.49
CA LYS A 85 8.54 0.39 16.50
C LYS A 85 9.84 0.81 15.78
N TYR A 86 9.76 1.82 14.91
CA TYR A 86 10.86 2.20 14.05
C TYR A 86 11.42 3.55 14.48
N ASP A 87 12.71 3.59 14.77
CA ASP A 87 13.43 4.84 15.13
C ASP A 87 14.13 5.43 13.89
N LYS A 88 13.34 5.76 12.87
CA LYS A 88 13.81 6.37 11.62
C LYS A 88 12.87 7.49 11.21
N ARG A 89 13.35 8.40 10.36
CA ARG A 89 12.51 9.35 9.63
C ARG A 89 11.41 8.60 8.89
N ILE A 90 10.20 9.16 8.87
CA ILE A 90 9.06 8.60 8.16
C ILE A 90 8.61 9.56 7.07
N ILE A 91 8.33 9.05 5.88
CA ILE A 91 7.70 9.81 4.80
C ILE A 91 6.37 9.17 4.44
N PHE A 92 5.29 9.92 4.64
CA PHE A 92 3.95 9.54 4.22
C PHE A 92 3.67 10.00 2.79
N LEU A 93 2.93 9.18 2.04
CA LEU A 93 2.44 9.51 0.70
C LEU A 93 1.12 8.79 0.42
N GLY A 94 0.41 9.21 -0.62
CA GLY A 94 -0.87 8.62 -1.00
C GLY A 94 -2.05 9.58 -0.84
N ASP A 95 -3.21 9.18 -1.32
CA ASP A 95 -4.44 9.97 -1.27
C ASP A 95 -5.07 10.08 0.12
N GLY A 96 -4.60 9.27 1.07
CA GLY A 96 -4.93 9.42 2.49
C GLY A 96 -4.22 10.60 3.16
N VAL A 97 -3.09 11.09 2.62
CA VAL A 97 -2.34 12.20 3.22
C VAL A 97 -3.19 13.45 3.45
N PRO A 98 -3.94 13.99 2.48
CA PRO A 98 -4.79 15.15 2.72
C PRO A 98 -5.85 14.94 3.81
N VAL A 99 -6.30 13.71 4.00
CA VAL A 99 -7.35 13.35 4.98
C VAL A 99 -6.79 13.24 6.39
N PHE A 100 -5.61 12.62 6.53
CA PHE A 100 -5.08 12.21 7.84
C PHE A 100 -3.87 13.03 8.32
N ARG A 101 -3.34 13.94 7.50
CA ARG A 101 -2.12 14.69 7.84
C ARG A 101 -2.20 15.38 9.20
N ALA A 102 -3.23 16.19 9.43
CA ALA A 102 -3.39 16.91 10.69
C ALA A 102 -3.49 15.94 11.87
N ARG A 103 -4.27 14.89 11.74
CA ARG A 103 -4.43 13.85 12.77
C ARG A 103 -3.11 13.14 13.08
N LEU A 104 -2.33 12.82 12.05
CA LEU A 104 -1.01 12.21 12.22
C LEU A 104 -0.05 13.13 12.98
N THR A 105 0.01 14.43 12.64
CA THR A 105 0.96 15.36 13.22
C THR A 105 0.54 15.90 14.58
N ASP A 106 -0.74 16.16 14.78
CA ASP A 106 -1.24 16.93 15.92
C ASP A 106 -1.75 16.01 17.05
N GLU A 107 -2.06 14.74 16.73
CA GLU A 107 -2.64 13.81 17.69
C GLU A 107 -1.79 12.53 17.80
N ILE A 108 -1.69 11.73 16.72
CA ILE A 108 -1.22 10.33 16.75
C ILE A 108 0.29 10.24 16.97
N LEU A 109 1.08 11.06 16.25
CA LEU A 109 2.54 11.10 16.33
C LEU A 109 3.07 12.39 16.97
N ALA A 110 2.22 13.13 17.67
CA ALA A 110 2.58 14.41 18.28
C ALA A 110 3.73 14.29 19.29
N GLU A 111 3.75 13.24 20.10
CA GLU A 111 4.80 13.01 21.10
C GLU A 111 6.12 12.60 20.44
N GLU A 112 6.08 11.79 19.40
CA GLU A 112 7.24 11.40 18.59
C GLU A 112 7.85 12.62 17.90
N ILE A 113 7.04 13.53 17.36
CA ILE A 113 7.50 14.78 16.75
C ILE A 113 8.14 15.69 17.81
N LYS A 114 7.52 15.83 18.99
CA LYS A 114 8.11 16.59 20.11
C LYS A 114 9.44 16.01 20.60
N ALA A 115 9.56 14.68 20.52
CA ALA A 115 10.81 13.98 20.84
C ALA A 115 11.89 14.12 19.76
N GLY A 116 11.60 14.84 18.66
CA GLY A 116 12.55 15.13 17.58
C GLY A 116 12.49 14.16 16.41
N ARG A 117 11.47 13.30 16.34
CA ARG A 117 11.30 12.40 15.20
C ARG A 117 10.89 13.18 13.94
N ASP A 118 11.59 12.93 12.84
CA ASP A 118 11.33 13.60 11.57
C ASP A 118 10.19 12.90 10.83
N ILE A 119 9.03 13.55 10.78
CA ILE A 119 7.84 13.11 10.07
C ILE A 119 7.60 14.02 8.86
N GLN A 120 7.65 13.45 7.68
CA GLN A 120 7.53 14.17 6.42
C GLN A 120 6.38 13.65 5.55
N PHE A 121 6.01 14.45 4.57
CA PHE A 121 5.02 14.10 3.55
C PHE A 121 5.62 14.31 2.17
N ALA A 122 5.44 13.33 1.31
CA ALA A 122 5.96 13.40 -0.05
C ALA A 122 5.41 14.64 -0.80
N PRO A 123 6.22 15.24 -1.68
CA PRO A 123 5.77 16.35 -2.52
C PRO A 123 4.65 15.88 -3.46
N ALA A 124 3.84 16.84 -3.92
CA ALA A 124 2.63 16.58 -4.69
C ALA A 124 2.85 15.68 -5.93
N ASN A 125 3.99 15.84 -6.59
CA ASN A 125 4.37 15.04 -7.75
C ASN A 125 4.73 13.59 -7.43
N MET A 126 4.96 13.24 -6.16
CA MET A 126 5.28 11.88 -5.71
C MET A 126 4.17 11.25 -4.85
N ASN A 127 3.12 12.02 -4.57
CA ASN A 127 2.04 11.63 -3.66
C ASN A 127 0.90 10.84 -4.33
N ARG A 128 1.11 10.34 -5.55
CA ARG A 128 0.11 9.55 -6.31
C ARG A 128 0.79 8.40 -7.03
N GLN A 129 0.01 7.37 -7.36
CA GLN A 129 0.49 6.25 -8.16
C GLN A 129 1.07 6.76 -9.50
N ARG A 130 2.20 6.21 -9.89
CA ARG A 130 2.91 6.55 -11.12
C ARG A 130 3.20 5.28 -11.90
N ALA A 131 2.78 5.26 -13.15
CA ALA A 131 3.02 4.11 -14.03
C ALA A 131 4.53 3.80 -14.17
N ALA A 132 5.38 4.83 -14.17
CA ALA A 132 6.83 4.65 -14.22
C ALA A 132 7.37 3.89 -12.98
N SER A 133 6.88 4.21 -11.78
CA SER A 133 7.29 3.51 -10.54
C SER A 133 6.82 2.05 -10.55
N VAL A 134 5.57 1.82 -10.95
CA VAL A 134 5.03 0.45 -11.12
C VAL A 134 5.84 -0.32 -12.16
N GLY A 135 6.14 0.27 -13.32
CA GLY A 135 6.92 -0.37 -14.38
C GLY A 135 8.35 -0.69 -13.94
N THR A 136 9.01 0.23 -13.23
CA THR A 136 10.39 0.02 -12.75
C THR A 136 10.43 -1.08 -11.69
N LEU A 137 9.50 -1.09 -10.73
CA LEU A 137 9.38 -2.16 -9.75
C LEU A 137 9.05 -3.49 -10.44
N GLY A 138 8.17 -3.46 -11.45
CA GLY A 138 7.81 -4.64 -12.25
C GLY A 138 9.00 -5.26 -12.96
N LEU A 139 9.89 -4.45 -13.55
CA LEU A 139 11.14 -4.96 -14.16
C LEU A 139 12.04 -5.66 -13.13
N ARG A 140 12.11 -5.15 -11.90
CA ARG A 140 12.86 -5.80 -10.82
C ARG A 140 12.22 -7.13 -10.40
N TYR A 141 10.91 -7.15 -10.27
CA TYR A 141 10.19 -8.38 -9.95
C TYR A 141 10.32 -9.42 -11.06
N TYR A 142 10.28 -8.98 -12.31
CA TYR A 142 10.56 -9.85 -13.43
C TYR A 142 11.97 -10.46 -13.37
N ALA A 143 12.99 -9.62 -13.13
CA ALA A 143 14.37 -10.10 -12.98
C ALA A 143 14.56 -11.06 -11.80
N ALA A 144 13.76 -10.91 -10.74
CA ALA A 144 13.74 -11.80 -9.59
C ALA A 144 12.86 -13.06 -9.80
N GLY A 145 12.28 -13.26 -11.00
CA GLY A 145 11.42 -14.40 -11.31
C GLY A 145 10.02 -14.34 -10.67
N LYS A 146 9.61 -13.19 -10.12
CA LYS A 146 8.27 -12.98 -9.56
C LYS A 146 7.27 -12.74 -10.69
N THR A 147 6.88 -13.80 -11.35
CA THR A 147 5.94 -13.78 -12.47
C THR A 147 4.83 -14.79 -12.24
N GLU A 148 3.69 -14.54 -12.82
CA GLU A 148 2.51 -15.42 -12.80
C GLU A 148 1.91 -15.52 -14.19
N THR A 149 1.17 -16.57 -14.43
CA THR A 149 0.41 -16.72 -15.69
C THR A 149 -0.86 -15.87 -15.63
N ALA A 150 -1.43 -15.59 -16.78
CA ALA A 150 -2.75 -14.95 -16.86
C ALA A 150 -3.86 -15.77 -16.16
N MET A 151 -3.70 -17.09 -16.02
CA MET A 151 -4.66 -17.95 -15.32
C MET A 151 -4.54 -17.81 -13.80
N GLU A 152 -3.32 -17.73 -13.30
CA GLU A 152 -3.02 -17.64 -11.85
C GLU A 152 -3.31 -16.25 -11.28
N HIS A 153 -3.17 -15.22 -12.10
CA HIS A 153 -3.33 -13.83 -11.63
C HIS A 153 -4.72 -13.57 -11.04
N GLU A 154 -4.73 -13.09 -9.80
CA GLU A 154 -5.94 -12.63 -9.11
C GLU A 154 -5.68 -11.28 -8.43
N PRO A 155 -6.66 -10.35 -8.45
CA PRO A 155 -6.57 -9.12 -7.67
C PRO A 155 -6.56 -9.42 -6.17
N ASP A 156 -5.64 -8.81 -5.43
CA ASP A 156 -5.60 -8.91 -3.98
C ASP A 156 -6.58 -7.92 -3.33
N TYR A 157 -7.48 -8.45 -2.49
CA TYR A 157 -8.47 -7.66 -1.78
C TYR A 157 -8.18 -7.65 -0.28
N LEU A 158 -7.47 -6.63 0.19
CA LEU A 158 -7.15 -6.43 1.62
C LEU A 158 -8.38 -6.29 2.53
N ARG A 159 -9.52 -5.97 1.96
CA ARG A 159 -10.77 -5.78 2.68
C ARG A 159 -11.87 -6.62 2.06
N LEU A 160 -12.53 -7.40 2.88
CA LEU A 160 -13.73 -8.13 2.48
C LEU A 160 -14.77 -7.18 1.88
N SER A 161 -15.48 -7.62 0.86
CA SER A 161 -16.61 -6.88 0.31
C SER A 161 -17.66 -6.60 1.39
N GLN A 162 -18.50 -5.60 1.19
CA GLN A 162 -19.57 -5.29 2.14
C GLN A 162 -20.48 -6.50 2.37
N ALA A 163 -20.82 -7.22 1.31
CA ALA A 163 -21.66 -8.40 1.39
C ALA A 163 -21.02 -9.54 2.21
N GLU A 164 -19.72 -9.77 2.07
CA GLU A 164 -19.00 -10.78 2.86
C GLU A 164 -18.89 -10.38 4.32
N ARG A 165 -18.71 -9.09 4.63
CA ARG A 165 -18.72 -8.59 6.03
C ARG A 165 -20.07 -8.78 6.68
N GLU A 166 -21.14 -8.35 6.01
CA GLU A 166 -22.52 -8.51 6.48
C GLU A 166 -22.89 -9.99 6.68
N ARG A 167 -22.40 -10.86 5.78
CA ARG A 167 -22.57 -12.31 5.94
C ARG A 167 -21.86 -12.83 7.19
N LYS A 168 -20.59 -12.49 7.41
CA LYS A 168 -19.83 -12.89 8.58
C LYS A 168 -20.47 -12.37 9.89
N GLU A 169 -20.97 -11.12 9.89
CA GLU A 169 -21.68 -10.55 11.02
C GLU A 169 -22.99 -11.29 11.33
N ARG A 170 -23.74 -11.72 10.30
CA ARG A 170 -24.95 -12.55 10.47
C ARG A 170 -24.61 -13.94 11.01
N GLU A 171 -23.58 -14.57 10.46
CA GLU A 171 -23.11 -15.89 10.92
C GLU A 171 -22.65 -15.82 12.38
N ALA A 172 -21.91 -14.79 12.78
CA ALA A 172 -21.48 -14.59 14.16
C ALA A 172 -22.66 -14.37 15.14
N LYS A 173 -23.70 -13.64 14.71
CA LYS A 173 -24.91 -13.41 15.52
C LYS A 173 -25.84 -14.64 15.63
N SER A 174 -25.70 -15.59 14.71
CA SER A 174 -26.51 -16.83 14.75
C SER A 174 -25.91 -17.94 15.62
N ILE A 175 -24.72 -17.74 16.15
CA ILE A 175 -23.99 -18.69 17.03
C ILE A 175 -24.10 -18.26 18.51
N GLN A 176 -24.65 -17.09 18.79
CA GLN A 176 -24.99 -16.62 20.15
C GLN A 176 -26.46 -16.85 20.47
#